data_07ecea1d78a5165abd3b7287ce70d830
#
_entry.id   07ecea1d78a5165abd3b7287ce70d830
#
_cell.length_a   1.000
_cell.length_b   1.000
_cell.length_c   1.000
_cell.angle_alpha   90.00
_cell.angle_beta   90.00
_cell.angle_gamma   90.00
#
_symmetry.space_group_name_H-M   'P 1'
#
loop_
_entity.id
_entity.type
_entity.pdbx_description
1 polymer ?
#
loop_
_entity_poly.entity_id
_entity_poly.type
_entity_poly.pdbx_seq_one_letter_code
_entity_poly.pdbx_strand_id
1 'polypeptide(L)'
;MEESFDYNQVPTYFVHCFNARCPRAGECLRQLAARHVTAVRPTLQVVNPAVWADCGLFQPVRLVQEAWGLRNALDRLPHKEAVAIKKRLNRLYTRPTLSRIMNHQRSIPPAEQAALLKLFAAAGVPADQVFDRVQPSYDWAARP
;
A
#
# COMPACT_ATOMS: atom_id res chain seq x y z
N MET A 1 17.65 6.39 4.33
CA MET A 1 16.31 6.00 3.85
C MET A 1 16.06 6.37 2.40
N GLU A 2 16.43 7.54 1.96
CA GLU A 2 16.30 7.91 0.54
C GLU A 2 17.11 7.04 -0.40
N GLU A 3 18.28 6.58 0.04
CA GLU A 3 19.15 5.72 -0.77
C GLU A 3 18.52 4.38 -1.15
N SER A 4 17.52 3.94 -0.38
CA SER A 4 16.80 2.69 -0.66
C SER A 4 15.44 2.90 -1.33
N PHE A 5 15.14 4.13 -1.77
CA PHE A 5 13.86 4.45 -2.37
C PHE A 5 13.73 3.78 -3.74
N ASP A 6 12.72 2.95 -3.90
CA ASP A 6 12.40 2.29 -5.17
C ASP A 6 11.22 2.99 -5.83
N TYR A 7 11.49 3.77 -6.88
CA TYR A 7 10.45 4.50 -7.59
C TYR A 7 9.39 3.59 -8.22
N ASN A 8 9.71 2.33 -8.50
CA ASN A 8 8.73 1.40 -9.05
C ASN A 8 7.58 1.08 -8.08
N GLN A 9 7.76 1.35 -6.79
CA GLN A 9 6.72 1.17 -5.77
C GLN A 9 5.75 2.35 -5.70
N VAL A 10 6.06 3.47 -6.32
CA VAL A 10 5.17 4.63 -6.35
C VAL A 10 3.90 4.27 -7.14
N PRO A 11 2.70 4.41 -6.55
CA PRO A 11 1.47 4.10 -7.28
C PRO A 11 1.31 4.96 -8.53
N THR A 12 0.75 4.40 -9.59
CA THR A 12 0.59 5.11 -10.86
C THR A 12 -0.29 6.36 -10.75
N TYR A 13 -1.22 6.36 -9.78
CA TYR A 13 -2.12 7.47 -9.51
C TYR A 13 -1.53 8.54 -8.58
N PHE A 14 -0.33 8.31 -8.05
CA PHE A 14 0.23 9.19 -7.03
C PHE A 14 0.64 10.55 -7.63
N VAL A 15 0.16 11.63 -7.02
CA VAL A 15 0.44 12.99 -7.49
C VAL A 15 1.80 13.44 -6.96
N HIS A 16 2.71 13.78 -7.86
CA HIS A 16 4.07 14.26 -7.56
C HIS A 16 4.06 15.78 -7.32
N CYS A 17 5.08 16.31 -6.67
CA CYS A 17 5.25 17.75 -6.50
C CYS A 17 6.70 18.16 -6.79
N PHE A 18 6.88 19.11 -7.69
CA PHE A 18 8.18 19.63 -8.10
C PHE A 18 8.48 21.03 -7.56
N ASN A 19 7.73 21.51 -6.54
CA ASN A 19 7.95 22.79 -5.92
C ASN A 19 9.19 22.80 -5.01
N ALA A 20 10.35 23.10 -5.56
CA ALA A 20 11.62 23.12 -4.81
C ALA A 20 11.67 24.16 -3.69
N ARG A 21 10.77 25.17 -3.72
CA ARG A 21 10.71 26.25 -2.73
C ARG A 21 9.73 25.97 -1.60
N CYS A 22 9.07 24.82 -1.61
CA CYS A 22 8.13 24.48 -0.55
C CYS A 22 8.85 24.36 0.80
N PRO A 23 8.39 25.07 1.86
CA PRO A 23 9.03 24.99 3.18
C PRO A 23 8.93 23.58 3.80
N ARG A 24 8.03 22.75 3.30
CA ARG A 24 7.84 21.37 3.79
C ARG A 24 8.39 20.32 2.81
N ALA A 25 9.22 20.74 1.85
CA ALA A 25 9.73 19.84 0.80
C ALA A 25 10.46 18.61 1.36
N GLY A 26 11.22 18.77 2.44
CA GLY A 26 11.96 17.68 3.06
C GLY A 26 11.09 16.65 3.80
N GLU A 27 9.84 16.98 4.06
CA GLU A 27 8.92 16.14 4.84
C GLU A 27 7.74 15.62 4.02
N CYS A 28 7.67 15.99 2.74
CA CYS A 28 6.53 15.66 1.89
C CYS A 28 6.83 14.46 0.99
N LEU A 29 5.99 13.44 1.04
CA LEU A 29 6.13 12.24 0.23
C LEU A 29 6.00 12.54 -1.28
N ARG A 30 5.18 13.52 -1.66
CA ARG A 30 5.03 13.94 -3.06
C ARG A 30 6.31 14.52 -3.63
N GLN A 31 7.06 15.25 -2.81
CA GLN A 31 8.38 15.77 -3.16
C GLN A 31 9.41 14.64 -3.24
N LEU A 32 9.36 13.72 -2.29
CA LEU A 32 10.27 12.56 -2.28
C LEU A 32 10.10 11.73 -3.56
N ALA A 33 8.86 11.44 -3.94
CA ALA A 33 8.58 10.72 -5.19
C ALA A 33 9.11 11.49 -6.41
N ALA A 34 8.92 12.80 -6.44
CA ALA A 34 9.39 13.64 -7.55
C ALA A 34 10.91 13.66 -7.67
N ARG A 35 11.64 13.63 -6.55
CA ARG A 35 13.11 13.60 -6.57
C ARG A 35 13.68 12.31 -7.16
N HIS A 36 12.93 11.21 -7.11
CA HIS A 36 13.36 9.90 -7.59
C HIS A 36 12.68 9.48 -8.89
N VAL A 37 11.98 10.41 -9.55
CA VAL A 37 11.28 10.11 -10.80
C VAL A 37 12.23 9.61 -11.87
N THR A 38 11.77 8.62 -12.63
CA THR A 38 12.52 8.03 -13.73
C THR A 38 11.71 8.09 -15.02
N ALA A 39 12.33 7.72 -16.14
CA ALA A 39 11.67 7.71 -17.45
C ALA A 39 10.72 6.52 -17.66
N VAL A 40 10.52 5.69 -16.63
CA VAL A 40 9.64 4.51 -16.75
C VAL A 40 8.18 4.91 -16.99
N ARG A 41 7.80 6.12 -16.59
CA ARG A 41 6.46 6.68 -16.82
C ARG A 41 6.55 7.86 -17.79
N PRO A 42 5.95 7.77 -18.97
CA PRO A 42 5.99 8.89 -19.93
C PRO A 42 5.16 10.09 -19.50
N THR A 43 4.17 9.89 -18.59
CA THR A 43 3.33 10.97 -18.07
C THR A 43 3.22 10.86 -16.56
N LEU A 44 3.06 12.01 -15.89
CA LEU A 44 2.90 12.09 -14.44
C LEU A 44 1.75 13.02 -14.08
N GLN A 45 1.07 12.71 -12.96
CA GLN A 45 0.20 13.69 -12.31
C GLN A 45 1.06 14.52 -11.35
N VAL A 46 0.89 15.84 -11.40
CA VAL A 46 1.64 16.77 -10.55
C VAL A 46 0.70 17.75 -9.88
N VAL A 47 1.12 18.28 -8.73
CA VAL A 47 0.40 19.35 -8.04
C VAL A 47 0.39 20.59 -8.92
N ASN A 48 -0.79 21.19 -9.11
CA ASN A 48 -0.95 22.41 -9.88
C ASN A 48 -0.10 23.54 -9.26
N PRO A 49 0.86 24.12 -10.00
CA PRO A 49 1.67 25.23 -9.48
C PRO A 49 0.88 26.43 -8.95
N ALA A 50 -0.35 26.63 -9.43
CA ALA A 50 -1.21 27.72 -8.98
C ALA A 50 -1.61 27.62 -7.50
N VAL A 51 -1.53 26.40 -6.90
CA VAL A 51 -1.87 26.18 -5.49
C VAL A 51 -0.64 26.05 -4.59
N TRP A 52 0.57 26.23 -5.11
CA TRP A 52 1.79 26.03 -4.32
C TRP A 52 1.87 26.96 -3.10
N ALA A 53 1.37 28.18 -3.21
CA ALA A 53 1.43 29.16 -2.13
C ALA A 53 0.57 28.78 -0.92
N ASP A 54 -0.51 28.01 -1.16
CA ASP A 54 -1.44 27.56 -0.12
C ASP A 54 -1.79 26.09 -0.39
N CYS A 55 -0.77 25.22 -0.26
CA CYS A 55 -0.89 23.83 -0.62
C CYS A 55 -1.55 23.02 0.50
N GLY A 56 -2.77 22.49 0.23
CA GLY A 56 -3.46 21.55 1.10
C GLY A 56 -3.15 20.09 0.80
N LEU A 57 -2.16 19.81 -0.06
CA LEU A 57 -1.85 18.46 -0.53
C LEU A 57 -0.61 17.84 0.13
N PHE A 58 -0.12 18.45 1.19
CA PHE A 58 1.01 17.91 1.95
C PHE A 58 0.72 16.47 2.37
N GLN A 59 1.68 15.58 2.13
CA GLN A 59 1.59 14.19 2.54
C GLN A 59 2.86 13.80 3.28
N PRO A 60 2.75 13.43 4.57
CA PRO A 60 3.96 13.13 5.36
C PRO A 60 4.67 11.89 4.85
N VAL A 61 5.99 11.86 5.04
CA VAL A 61 6.80 10.67 4.79
C VAL A 61 6.66 9.75 6.00
N ARG A 62 5.94 8.65 5.83
CA ARG A 62 5.76 7.62 6.87
C ARG A 62 6.03 6.25 6.30
N LEU A 63 6.62 5.40 7.13
CA LEU A 63 6.75 3.98 6.83
C LEU A 63 5.67 3.22 7.59
N VAL A 64 5.03 2.29 6.90
CA VAL A 64 4.04 1.38 7.46
C VAL A 64 4.39 -0.05 7.08
N GLN A 65 3.90 -1.01 7.85
CA GLN A 65 4.07 -2.41 7.53
C GLN A 65 2.95 -2.83 6.58
N GLU A 66 3.30 -3.13 5.33
CA GLU A 66 2.37 -3.66 4.36
C GLU A 66 2.48 -5.17 4.28
N ALA A 67 1.34 -5.83 4.21
CA ALA A 67 1.27 -7.28 4.10
C ALA A 67 1.03 -7.70 2.65
N TRP A 68 1.53 -8.89 2.31
CA TRP A 68 1.44 -9.44 0.97
C TRP A 68 0.98 -10.89 1.03
N GLY A 69 -0.11 -11.19 0.32
CA GLY A 69 -0.56 -12.54 0.09
C GLY A 69 -1.24 -13.22 1.28
N LEU A 70 -2.12 -14.14 0.96
CA LEU A 70 -2.88 -14.93 1.94
C LEU A 70 -2.81 -16.42 1.60
N ARG A 71 -2.05 -16.78 0.58
CA ARG A 71 -2.06 -18.14 0.03
C ARG A 71 -1.54 -19.18 1.03
N ASN A 72 -0.44 -18.87 1.71
CA ASN A 72 0.15 -19.80 2.68
C ASN A 72 -0.81 -20.12 3.82
N ALA A 73 -1.52 -19.13 4.33
CA ALA A 73 -2.50 -19.33 5.38
C ALA A 73 -3.67 -20.20 4.90
N LEU A 74 -4.18 -19.93 3.70
CA LEU A 74 -5.26 -20.72 3.11
C LEU A 74 -4.84 -22.16 2.85
N ASP A 75 -3.62 -22.38 2.38
CA ASP A 75 -3.11 -23.71 2.07
C ASP A 75 -2.93 -24.60 3.31
N ARG A 76 -2.77 -23.99 4.48
CA ARG A 76 -2.65 -24.71 5.76
C ARG A 76 -3.99 -25.13 6.36
N LEU A 77 -5.09 -24.56 5.86
CA LEU A 77 -6.42 -24.84 6.39
C LEU A 77 -7.02 -26.09 5.75
N PRO A 78 -7.84 -26.85 6.51
CA PRO A 78 -8.68 -27.87 5.90
C PRO A 78 -9.54 -27.26 4.79
N HIS A 79 -9.83 -28.04 3.76
CA HIS A 79 -10.56 -27.56 2.58
C HIS A 79 -11.86 -26.83 2.93
N LYS A 80 -12.66 -27.38 3.84
CA LYS A 80 -13.93 -26.78 4.28
C LYS A 80 -13.75 -25.38 4.84
N GLU A 81 -12.74 -25.21 5.70
CA GLU A 81 -12.43 -23.92 6.34
C GLU A 81 -11.87 -22.93 5.33
N ALA A 82 -10.99 -23.37 4.43
CA ALA A 82 -10.46 -22.53 3.37
C ALA A 82 -11.57 -22.00 2.46
N VAL A 83 -12.52 -22.85 2.08
CA VAL A 83 -13.68 -22.44 1.27
C VAL A 83 -14.52 -21.40 2.01
N ALA A 84 -14.78 -21.61 3.30
CA ALA A 84 -15.55 -20.66 4.11
C ALA A 84 -14.86 -19.29 4.20
N ILE A 85 -13.54 -19.27 4.39
CA ILE A 85 -12.77 -18.01 4.43
C ILE A 85 -12.77 -17.33 3.08
N LYS A 86 -12.59 -18.07 1.98
CA LYS A 86 -12.64 -17.49 0.63
C LYS A 86 -13.98 -16.80 0.34
N LYS A 87 -15.09 -17.37 0.82
CA LYS A 87 -16.41 -16.73 0.70
C LYS A 87 -16.45 -15.40 1.44
N ARG A 88 -15.88 -15.32 2.62
CA ARG A 88 -15.81 -14.08 3.41
C ARG A 88 -14.89 -13.05 2.75
N LEU A 89 -13.76 -13.48 2.20
CA LEU A 89 -12.85 -12.62 1.47
C LEU A 89 -13.52 -12.00 0.24
N ASN A 90 -14.37 -12.77 -0.45
CA ASN A 90 -15.14 -12.27 -1.59
C ASN A 90 -16.22 -11.25 -1.19
N ARG A 91 -16.56 -11.14 0.08
CA ARG A 91 -17.44 -10.09 0.60
C ARG A 91 -16.65 -8.82 0.95
N LEU A 92 -15.38 -8.96 1.33
CA LEU A 92 -14.51 -7.82 1.66
C LEU A 92 -13.89 -7.18 0.43
N TYR A 93 -13.62 -7.97 -0.59
CA TYR A 93 -12.95 -7.53 -1.81
C TYR A 93 -13.73 -7.97 -3.04
N THR A 94 -13.59 -7.21 -4.12
CA THR A 94 -14.04 -7.69 -5.44
C THR A 94 -13.14 -8.83 -5.90
N ARG A 95 -13.63 -9.65 -6.84
CA ARG A 95 -12.83 -10.75 -7.39
C ARG A 95 -11.50 -10.28 -7.99
N PRO A 96 -11.45 -9.21 -8.82
CA PRO A 96 -10.17 -8.72 -9.34
C PRO A 96 -9.21 -8.26 -8.24
N THR A 97 -9.71 -7.59 -7.21
CA THR A 97 -8.88 -7.12 -6.09
C THR A 97 -8.31 -8.30 -5.31
N LEU A 98 -9.16 -9.27 -4.98
CA LEU A 98 -8.71 -10.48 -4.26
C LEU A 98 -7.67 -11.25 -5.07
N SER A 99 -7.86 -11.39 -6.38
CA SER A 99 -6.89 -12.02 -7.26
C SER A 99 -5.53 -11.32 -7.22
N ARG A 100 -5.52 -10.00 -7.22
CA ARG A 100 -4.28 -9.22 -7.12
C ARG A 100 -3.59 -9.44 -5.78
N ILE A 101 -4.34 -9.50 -4.69
CA ILE A 101 -3.81 -9.80 -3.36
C ILE A 101 -3.17 -11.19 -3.35
N MET A 102 -3.88 -12.19 -3.85
CA MET A 102 -3.40 -13.57 -3.88
C MET A 102 -2.14 -13.75 -4.74
N ASN A 103 -2.00 -12.96 -5.80
CA ASN A 103 -0.87 -13.02 -6.72
C ASN A 103 0.23 -12.01 -6.40
N HIS A 104 0.22 -11.41 -5.21
CA HIS A 104 1.20 -10.42 -4.77
C HIS A 104 1.31 -9.20 -5.70
N GLN A 105 0.22 -8.83 -6.34
CA GLN A 105 0.15 -7.65 -7.21
C GLN A 105 -0.41 -6.42 -6.48
N ARG A 106 -1.01 -6.63 -5.31
CA ARG A 106 -1.55 -5.59 -4.45
C ARG A 106 -1.23 -5.92 -3.00
N SER A 107 -0.65 -4.96 -2.29
CA SER A 107 -0.41 -5.09 -0.86
C SER A 107 -1.70 -4.92 -0.05
N ILE A 108 -1.63 -5.33 1.21
CA ILE A 108 -2.71 -5.16 2.19
C ILE A 108 -2.24 -4.09 3.17
N PRO A 109 -2.82 -2.87 3.12
CA PRO A 109 -2.42 -1.79 4.02
C PRO A 109 -2.85 -2.08 5.47
N PRO A 110 -2.23 -1.41 6.46
CA PRO A 110 -2.56 -1.64 7.87
C PRO A 110 -4.04 -1.52 8.21
N ALA A 111 -4.75 -0.61 7.57
CA ALA A 111 -6.19 -0.43 7.81
C ALA A 111 -7.04 -1.66 7.50
N GLU A 112 -6.58 -2.50 6.55
CA GLU A 112 -7.28 -3.73 6.16
C GLU A 112 -6.79 -4.96 6.91
N GLN A 113 -5.59 -4.91 7.50
CA GLN A 113 -4.97 -6.08 8.12
C GLN A 113 -5.74 -6.59 9.34
N ALA A 114 -6.27 -5.69 10.16
CA ALA A 114 -6.98 -6.06 11.39
C ALA A 114 -8.18 -6.97 11.12
N ALA A 115 -8.97 -6.66 10.11
CA ALA A 115 -10.13 -7.47 9.73
C ALA A 115 -9.70 -8.86 9.23
N LEU A 116 -8.62 -8.94 8.47
CA LEU A 116 -8.09 -10.21 7.97
C LEU A 116 -7.50 -11.06 9.09
N LEU A 117 -6.76 -10.45 10.01
CA LEU A 117 -6.23 -11.16 11.17
C LEU A 117 -7.35 -11.77 12.00
N LYS A 118 -8.42 -11.03 12.21
CA LYS A 118 -9.59 -11.48 12.96
C LYS A 118 -10.29 -12.66 12.25
N LEU A 119 -10.44 -12.56 10.94
CA LEU A 119 -11.05 -13.59 10.12
C LEU A 119 -10.27 -14.92 10.20
N PHE A 120 -8.96 -14.87 10.06
CA PHE A 120 -8.11 -16.05 10.12
C PHE A 120 -7.94 -16.57 11.55
N ALA A 121 -7.96 -15.71 12.57
CA ALA A 121 -7.91 -16.13 13.96
C ALA A 121 -9.10 -17.02 14.33
N ALA A 122 -10.27 -16.72 13.80
CA ALA A 122 -11.46 -17.55 13.99
C ALA A 122 -11.29 -18.97 13.42
N ALA A 123 -10.41 -19.14 12.45
CA ALA A 123 -10.07 -20.45 11.88
C ALA A 123 -8.83 -21.08 12.52
N GLY A 124 -8.27 -20.46 13.56
CA GLY A 124 -7.11 -20.97 14.28
C GLY A 124 -5.76 -20.63 13.69
N VAL A 125 -5.69 -19.66 12.77
CA VAL A 125 -4.42 -19.22 12.19
C VAL A 125 -3.82 -18.10 13.04
N PRO A 126 -2.62 -18.26 13.62
CA PRO A 126 -1.95 -17.21 14.38
C PRO A 126 -1.65 -15.99 13.52
N ALA A 127 -1.62 -14.80 14.14
CA ALA A 127 -1.43 -13.53 13.45
C ALA A 127 -0.14 -13.48 12.61
N ASP A 128 0.93 -14.09 13.09
CA ASP A 128 2.22 -14.13 12.39
C ASP A 128 2.26 -15.09 11.20
N GLN A 129 1.19 -15.87 10.99
CA GLN A 129 1.08 -16.83 9.90
C GLN A 129 0.00 -16.49 8.87
N VAL A 130 -0.69 -15.36 9.03
CA VAL A 130 -1.79 -14.98 8.14
C VAL A 130 -1.28 -14.49 6.79
N PHE A 131 -0.28 -13.61 6.79
CA PHE A 131 0.24 -13.03 5.56
C PHE A 131 1.48 -13.77 5.07
N ASP A 132 1.61 -13.92 3.76
CA ASP A 132 2.77 -14.58 3.17
C ASP A 132 4.05 -13.79 3.47
N ARG A 133 3.95 -12.46 3.47
CA ARG A 133 5.07 -11.56 3.70
C ARG A 133 4.58 -10.25 4.30
N VAL A 134 5.35 -9.69 5.21
CA VAL A 134 5.14 -8.33 5.73
C VAL A 134 6.45 -7.56 5.58
N GLN A 135 6.38 -6.36 5.02
CA GLN A 135 7.55 -5.53 4.81
C GLN A 135 7.21 -4.05 4.97
N PRO A 136 8.20 -3.23 5.38
CA PRO A 136 7.97 -1.79 5.46
C PRO A 136 7.83 -1.18 4.07
N SER A 137 6.93 -0.19 3.96
CA SER A 137 6.71 0.58 2.74
C SER A 137 6.29 1.98 3.12
N TYR A 138 6.38 2.93 2.18
CA TYR A 138 5.84 4.26 2.41
C TYR A 138 4.31 4.21 2.42
N ASP A 139 3.72 5.06 3.28
CA ASP A 139 2.26 5.17 3.36
C ASP A 139 1.74 6.13 2.29
N TRP A 140 1.47 5.59 1.12
CA TRP A 140 0.98 6.35 -0.03
C TRP A 140 -0.43 6.92 0.17
N ALA A 141 -1.16 6.43 1.16
CA ALA A 141 -2.51 6.88 1.50
C ALA A 141 -2.52 7.86 2.68
N ALA A 142 -1.37 8.15 3.29
CA ALA A 142 -1.29 9.02 4.46
C ALA A 142 -1.82 10.42 4.15
N ARG A 143 -2.55 10.98 5.11
CA ARG A 143 -3.06 12.35 5.04
C ARG A 143 -2.53 13.14 6.22
N PRO A 144 -2.38 14.45 6.06
CA PRO A 144 -1.93 15.31 7.15
C PRO A 144 -2.89 15.32 8.33
#